data_d84a00c92d7580f8ab6eadc347027501
#
_entry.id   d84a00c92d7580f8ab6eadc347027501
#
_cell.length_a   1.000
_cell.length_b   1.000
_cell.length_c   1.000
_cell.angle_alpha   90.00
_cell.angle_beta   90.00
_cell.angle_gamma   90.00
#
_symmetry.space_group_name_H-M   'P 1'
#
loop_
_entity.id
_entity.type
_entity.pdbx_description
1 polymer ?
#
loop_
_entity_poly.entity_id
_entity_poly.type
_entity_poly.pdbx_seq_one_letter_code
_entity_poly.pdbx_strand_id
1 'polypeptide(L)'
;MLGQGSGRDMGHILENVVYLELLRRGYEVYIGKYDDLEVDFVARKPENTIYYQVALTTRGENEEDNKILDRELTPLRKINDNYPKYILTLDDDLDADFDGIKKINVLDWLLEEK
;
A
#
# COMPACT_ATOMS: atom_id res chain seq x y z
N MET A 1 19.19 -12.36 -16.31
CA MET A 1 18.12 -12.60 -15.91
C MET A 1 17.62 -11.80 -14.78
N LEU A 2 18.35 -11.70 -13.84
CA LEU A 2 17.85 -11.02 -12.73
C LEU A 2 17.82 -9.54 -12.86
N GLY A 3 18.59 -8.98 -13.71
CA GLY A 3 18.62 -7.54 -13.81
C GLY A 3 17.47 -6.91 -14.51
N GLN A 4 16.82 -7.66 -15.38
CA GLN A 4 15.79 -7.06 -16.15
C GLN A 4 14.50 -7.09 -15.45
N GLY A 5 13.80 -5.99 -15.42
CA GLY A 5 12.53 -5.92 -14.77
C GLY A 5 12.62 -6.02 -13.28
N SER A 6 13.81 -5.81 -12.73
CA SER A 6 13.98 -6.04 -11.30
C SER A 6 13.09 -5.14 -10.48
N GLY A 7 12.82 -3.91 -10.91
CA GLY A 7 11.92 -3.04 -10.17
C GLY A 7 10.51 -3.57 -10.13
N ARG A 8 10.04 -4.08 -11.27
CA ARG A 8 8.72 -4.66 -11.34
C ARG A 8 8.65 -5.93 -10.51
N ASP A 9 9.69 -6.76 -10.59
CA ASP A 9 9.72 -7.98 -9.81
C ASP A 9 9.74 -7.68 -8.33
N MET A 10 10.50 -6.68 -7.91
CA MET A 10 10.55 -6.30 -6.51
C MET A 10 9.20 -5.79 -6.04
N GLY A 11 8.48 -5.06 -6.90
CA GLY A 11 7.15 -4.61 -6.54
C GLY A 11 6.22 -5.76 -6.30
N HIS A 12 6.27 -6.77 -7.16
CA HIS A 12 5.43 -7.95 -6.98
C HIS A 12 5.83 -8.74 -5.74
N ILE A 13 7.11 -8.82 -5.46
CA ILE A 13 7.57 -9.49 -4.26
C ILE A 13 7.05 -8.77 -3.02
N LEU A 14 7.13 -7.46 -3.02
CA LEU A 14 6.66 -6.68 -1.89
C LEU A 14 5.16 -6.86 -1.70
N GLU A 15 4.39 -6.82 -2.79
CA GLU A 15 2.96 -7.05 -2.69
C GLU A 15 2.68 -8.43 -2.11
N ASN A 16 3.43 -9.42 -2.54
CA ASN A 16 3.21 -10.77 -2.05
C ASN A 16 3.54 -10.88 -0.56
N VAL A 17 4.59 -10.21 -0.12
CA VAL A 17 4.95 -10.20 1.29
C VAL A 17 3.81 -9.59 2.12
N VAL A 18 3.27 -8.48 1.66
CA VAL A 18 2.16 -7.83 2.37
C VAL A 18 0.94 -8.73 2.38
N TYR A 19 0.63 -9.35 1.25
CA TYR A 19 -0.51 -10.25 1.16
C TYR A 19 -0.39 -11.38 2.17
N LEU A 20 0.78 -12.03 2.20
CA LEU A 20 0.99 -13.16 3.11
C LEU A 20 0.91 -12.73 4.56
N GLU A 21 1.43 -11.54 4.86
CA GLU A 21 1.37 -11.05 6.23
C GLU A 21 -0.08 -10.76 6.65
N LEU A 22 -0.88 -10.23 5.74
CA LEU A 22 -2.29 -9.98 6.06
C LEU A 22 -3.02 -11.29 6.33
N LEU A 23 -2.73 -12.32 5.53
CA LEU A 23 -3.32 -13.63 5.79
C LEU A 23 -2.87 -14.17 7.14
N ARG A 24 -1.58 -14.01 7.45
CA ARG A 24 -1.06 -14.48 8.72
C ARG A 24 -1.77 -13.80 9.89
N ARG A 25 -2.12 -12.53 9.73
CA ARG A 25 -2.82 -11.79 10.78
C ARG A 25 -4.29 -12.13 10.87
N GLY A 26 -4.77 -13.00 9.98
CA GLY A 26 -6.14 -13.47 10.06
C GLY A 26 -7.14 -12.70 9.22
N TYR A 27 -6.68 -11.85 8.32
CA TYR A 27 -7.58 -11.10 7.45
C TYR A 27 -7.98 -11.91 6.23
N GLU A 28 -9.19 -11.64 5.74
CA GLU A 28 -9.55 -11.99 4.37
C GLU A 28 -9.08 -10.85 3.49
N VAL A 29 -8.49 -11.17 2.36
CA VAL A 29 -7.85 -10.16 1.53
C VAL A 29 -8.48 -10.17 0.15
N TYR A 30 -8.87 -9.00 -0.31
CA TYR A 30 -9.49 -8.80 -1.62
C TYR A 30 -8.76 -7.70 -2.36
N ILE A 31 -8.93 -7.67 -3.68
CA ILE A 31 -8.49 -6.54 -4.48
C ILE A 31 -9.65 -5.57 -4.55
N GLY A 32 -9.41 -4.32 -4.18
CA GLY A 32 -10.46 -3.32 -4.21
C GLY A 32 -10.60 -2.70 -5.57
N LYS A 33 -11.83 -2.52 -6.02
CA LYS A 33 -12.09 -1.85 -7.28
C LYS A 33 -13.10 -0.75 -7.07
N TYR A 34 -12.85 0.39 -7.69
CA TYR A 34 -13.74 1.51 -7.59
C TYR A 34 -13.69 2.22 -8.94
N ASP A 35 -14.71 2.03 -9.75
CA ASP A 35 -14.72 2.51 -11.13
C ASP A 35 -13.51 1.92 -11.87
N ASP A 36 -12.64 2.76 -12.41
CA ASP A 36 -11.46 2.32 -13.13
C ASP A 36 -10.25 2.19 -12.23
N LEU A 37 -10.41 2.42 -10.94
CA LEU A 37 -9.27 2.45 -10.02
C LEU A 37 -9.23 1.17 -9.21
N GLU A 38 -8.02 0.80 -8.80
CA GLU A 38 -7.82 -0.37 -7.97
C GLU A 38 -7.07 0.00 -6.71
N VAL A 39 -7.48 -0.62 -5.61
CA VAL A 39 -6.71 -0.62 -4.38
C VAL A 39 -6.07 -1.98 -4.27
N ASP A 40 -4.79 -2.02 -3.99
CA ASP A 40 -4.05 -3.28 -4.03
C ASP A 40 -4.67 -4.32 -3.12
N PHE A 41 -4.98 -3.97 -1.88
CA PHE A 41 -5.57 -4.93 -0.96
C PHE A 41 -6.62 -4.28 -0.08
N VAL A 42 -7.72 -5.01 0.09
CA VAL A 42 -8.73 -4.70 1.10
C VAL A 42 -8.67 -5.84 2.10
N ALA A 43 -8.27 -5.55 3.33
CA ALA A 43 -8.12 -6.55 4.37
C ALA A 43 -9.31 -6.47 5.31
N ARG A 44 -10.01 -7.58 5.50
CA ARG A 44 -11.27 -7.59 6.24
C ARG A 44 -11.28 -8.62 7.34
N LYS A 45 -11.79 -8.20 8.48
CA LYS A 45 -12.21 -9.07 9.56
C LYS A 45 -13.64 -8.67 9.90
N PRO A 46 -14.35 -9.48 10.69
CA PRO A 46 -15.76 -9.17 10.95
C PRO A 46 -16.02 -7.76 11.43
N GLU A 47 -15.08 -7.17 12.17
CA GLU A 47 -15.31 -5.84 12.72
C GLU A 47 -14.32 -4.82 12.22
N ASN A 48 -13.61 -5.12 11.15
CA ASN A 48 -12.50 -4.26 10.76
C ASN A 48 -12.23 -4.38 9.27
N THR A 49 -12.06 -3.25 8.62
CA THR A 49 -11.69 -3.21 7.20
C THR A 49 -10.57 -2.19 7.06
N ILE A 50 -9.52 -2.55 6.35
CA ILE A 50 -8.38 -1.68 6.15
C ILE A 50 -8.00 -1.74 4.68
N TYR A 51 -7.67 -0.60 4.10
CA TYR A 51 -7.25 -0.51 2.70
C TYR A 51 -5.75 -0.29 2.64
N TYR A 52 -5.09 -1.01 1.74
CA TYR A 52 -3.64 -0.90 1.57
C TYR A 52 -3.28 -0.71 0.11
N GLN A 53 -2.40 0.24 -0.14
CA GLN A 53 -1.67 0.34 -1.40
C GLN A 53 -0.23 -0.01 -1.09
N VAL A 54 0.45 -0.65 -2.04
CA VAL A 54 1.83 -1.08 -1.85
C VAL A 54 2.65 -0.55 -3.01
N ALA A 55 3.73 0.14 -2.71
CA ALA A 55 4.62 0.67 -3.73
C ALA A 55 6.04 0.61 -3.21
N LEU A 56 6.99 0.28 -4.08
CA LEU A 56 8.39 0.25 -3.65
C LEU A 56 8.79 1.61 -3.10
N THR A 57 8.37 2.66 -3.77
CA THR A 57 8.66 4.02 -3.34
C THR A 57 7.58 4.94 -3.87
N THR A 58 7.35 6.04 -3.17
CA THR A 58 6.50 7.10 -3.69
C THR A 58 7.34 8.28 -4.15
N ARG A 59 8.66 8.13 -4.14
CA ARG A 59 9.56 9.16 -4.63
C ARG A 59 9.91 8.91 -6.07
N GLY A 60 9.87 9.94 -6.87
CA GLY A 60 10.36 9.85 -8.23
C GLY A 60 11.61 10.70 -8.35
N GLU A 61 12.06 10.86 -9.56
CA GLU A 61 13.19 11.72 -9.81
C GLU A 61 12.67 13.07 -10.18
N ASN A 62 13.24 14.09 -9.59
CA ASN A 62 12.89 15.45 -9.91
C ASN A 62 11.43 15.67 -9.58
N GLU A 63 10.68 16.12 -10.55
CA GLU A 63 9.30 16.49 -10.33
C GLU A 63 8.35 15.32 -10.40
N GLU A 64 8.89 14.12 -10.59
CA GLU A 64 8.03 12.96 -10.63
C GLU A 64 7.58 12.52 -9.25
N ASP A 65 8.19 13.07 -8.20
CA ASP A 65 7.88 12.65 -6.85
C ASP A 65 6.39 12.70 -6.56
N ASN A 66 5.78 13.84 -6.86
CA ASN A 66 4.37 14.01 -6.54
C ASN A 66 3.47 13.14 -7.38
N LYS A 67 3.90 12.81 -8.59
CA LYS A 67 3.07 12.02 -9.48
C LYS A 67 2.92 10.59 -8.98
N ILE A 68 4.00 10.01 -8.46
CA ILE A 68 3.94 8.66 -7.96
C ILE A 68 3.04 8.61 -6.73
N LEU A 69 3.24 9.53 -5.82
CA LEU A 69 2.42 9.59 -4.62
C LEU A 69 0.96 9.79 -4.96
N ASP A 70 0.66 10.73 -5.87
CA ASP A 70 -0.72 11.00 -6.25
C ASP A 70 -1.38 9.77 -6.84
N ARG A 71 -0.64 9.00 -7.63
CA ARG A 71 -1.19 7.79 -8.24
C ARG A 71 -1.60 6.78 -7.19
N GLU A 72 -0.83 6.68 -6.10
CA GLU A 72 -1.18 5.76 -5.02
C GLU A 72 -2.30 6.30 -4.15
N LEU A 73 -2.36 7.61 -3.97
CA LEU A 73 -3.38 8.22 -3.13
C LEU A 73 -4.75 8.26 -3.79
N THR A 74 -4.79 8.42 -5.11
CA THR A 74 -6.04 8.68 -5.80
C THR A 74 -7.09 7.61 -5.56
N PRO A 75 -6.79 6.31 -5.69
CA PRO A 75 -7.82 5.30 -5.44
C PRO A 75 -8.33 5.37 -4.00
N LEU A 76 -7.43 5.63 -3.05
CA LEU A 76 -7.84 5.68 -1.64
C LEU A 76 -8.71 6.90 -1.36
N ARG A 77 -8.42 8.02 -2.03
CA ARG A 77 -9.22 9.22 -1.84
C ARG A 77 -10.63 9.10 -2.39
N LYS A 78 -10.80 8.22 -3.37
CA LYS A 78 -12.12 8.02 -3.97
C LYS A 78 -13.05 7.22 -3.07
N ILE A 79 -12.49 6.47 -2.14
CA ILE A 79 -13.29 5.65 -1.24
C ILE A 79 -13.81 6.54 -0.12
N ASN A 80 -15.13 6.64 -0.02
CA ASN A 80 -15.74 7.55 0.91
C ASN A 80 -16.30 6.80 2.12
N ASP A 81 -15.39 6.33 2.96
CA ASP A 81 -15.77 5.68 4.20
C ASP A 81 -14.74 6.04 5.27
N ASN A 82 -14.93 5.52 6.47
CA ASN A 82 -14.09 5.86 7.60
C ASN A 82 -13.06 4.79 7.94
N TYR A 83 -12.90 3.80 7.09
CA TYR A 83 -11.94 2.75 7.37
C TYR A 83 -10.51 3.24 7.16
N PRO A 84 -9.56 2.72 7.93
CA PRO A 84 -8.16 3.12 7.79
C PRO A 84 -7.63 2.84 6.40
N LYS A 85 -6.74 3.71 5.94
CA LYS A 85 -6.16 3.61 4.60
C LYS A 85 -4.67 3.85 4.72
N TYR A 86 -3.88 2.96 4.13
CA TYR A 86 -2.43 3.00 4.24
C TYR A 86 -1.75 2.86 2.90
N ILE A 87 -0.61 3.52 2.76
CA ILE A 87 0.33 3.26 1.68
C ILE A 87 1.58 2.68 2.33
N LEU A 88 1.95 1.48 1.93
CA LEU A 88 3.13 0.79 2.45
C LEU A 88 4.24 0.88 1.43
N THR A 89 5.40 1.38 1.84
CA THR A 89 6.53 1.56 0.93
C THR A 89 7.82 1.12 1.61
N LEU A 90 8.89 1.08 0.81
CA LEU A 90 10.23 0.89 1.35
C LEU A 90 10.92 2.22 1.60
N ASP A 91 10.25 3.34 1.39
CA ASP A 91 10.82 4.63 1.71
C ASP A 91 11.13 4.68 3.20
N ASP A 92 12.26 5.29 3.54
CA ASP A 92 12.70 5.33 4.91
C ASP A 92 12.53 6.69 5.58
N ASP A 93 11.75 7.57 4.96
CA ASP A 93 11.45 8.84 5.63
C ASP A 93 10.39 8.61 6.69
N LEU A 94 10.13 9.66 7.43
CA LEU A 94 9.16 9.60 8.51
C LEU A 94 7.77 9.30 7.95
N ASP A 95 6.96 8.70 8.78
CA ASP A 95 5.58 8.44 8.42
C ASP A 95 4.88 9.75 8.10
N ALA A 96 3.94 9.70 7.19
CA ALA A 96 3.21 10.88 6.75
C ALA A 96 1.73 10.57 6.71
N ASP A 97 0.93 11.63 6.80
CA ASP A 97 -0.52 11.52 6.78
C ASP A 97 -1.06 12.48 5.73
N PHE A 98 -1.84 11.95 4.80
CA PHE A 98 -2.43 12.74 3.72
C PHE A 98 -3.94 12.69 3.86
N ASP A 99 -4.47 13.56 4.70
CA ASP A 99 -5.93 13.63 4.93
C ASP A 99 -6.49 12.30 5.43
N GLY A 100 -5.77 11.67 6.34
CA GLY A 100 -6.21 10.41 6.91
C GLY A 100 -5.64 9.18 6.24
N ILE A 101 -4.98 9.32 5.10
CA ILE A 101 -4.30 8.21 4.44
C ILE A 101 -2.85 8.24 4.91
N LYS A 102 -2.40 7.17 5.54
CA LYS A 102 -1.09 7.15 6.16
C LYS A 102 -0.09 6.40 5.30
N LYS A 103 1.08 7.01 5.13
CA LYS A 103 2.18 6.38 4.42
C LYS A 103 3.17 5.90 5.48
N ILE A 104 3.45 4.61 5.49
CA ILE A 104 4.38 4.04 6.47
C ILE A 104 5.32 3.07 5.77
N ASN A 105 6.46 2.85 6.42
CA ASN A 105 7.46 1.92 5.92
C ASN A 105 6.98 0.50 6.15
N VAL A 106 7.10 -0.33 5.12
CA VAL A 106 6.56 -1.68 5.17
C VAL A 106 7.30 -2.53 6.21
N LEU A 107 8.58 -2.29 6.42
CA LEU A 107 9.32 -3.07 7.42
C LEU A 107 8.83 -2.76 8.82
N ASP A 108 8.55 -1.49 9.09
CA ASP A 108 7.98 -1.11 10.38
C ASP A 108 6.61 -1.75 10.55
N TRP A 109 5.83 -1.75 9.49
CA TRP A 109 4.51 -2.35 9.53
C TRP A 109 4.59 -3.86 9.83
N LEU A 110 5.56 -4.54 9.19
CA LEU A 110 5.71 -5.97 9.41
C LEU A 110 6.10 -6.29 10.85
N LEU A 111 6.82 -5.37 11.50
CA LEU A 111 7.26 -5.59 12.87
C LEU A 111 6.20 -5.28 13.91
N GLU A 112 5.10 -4.65 13.50
CA GLU A 112 4.03 -4.40 14.45
C GLU A 112 3.40 -5.70 14.85
N GLU A 113 3.09 -5.80 16.12
CA GLU A 113 2.47 -7.00 16.62
C GLU A 113 0.99 -6.84 16.64
N LYS A 114 0.28 -7.69 15.97
CA LYS A 114 -1.18 -7.61 15.96
C LYS A 114 -1.83 -8.96 16.15
#